data_601460f23d6c58631d2d51648e797f8e
#
_entry.id   601460f23d6c58631d2d51648e797f8e
#
_cell.length_a   1.000
_cell.length_b   1.000
_cell.length_c   1.000
_cell.angle_alpha   90.00
_cell.angle_beta   90.00
_cell.angle_gamma   90.00
#
_symmetry.space_group_name_H-M   'P 1'
#
loop_
_entity.id
_entity.type
_entity.pdbx_description
1 polymer ?
#
loop_
_entity_poly.entity_id
_entity_poly.type
_entity_poly.pdbx_seq_one_letter_code
_entity_poly.pdbx_strand_id
1 'polypeptide(L)'
;MAGTNGKGSCSHTLAAILQEAGYRVGLYTSPHLVDFRERIRINGQPIPEEYVIRFVEQERGFFEPLHPSFFELTTAMAFRYFADEKVDVAVIEVGLGGRLDCTNIIRPDVCIITNISFDHTQFLGDTLAKIAGEKAGIIKSGIPVVIGETTPETKPVFLEKAQTTGAPIYFAEENDREDYPGIEYELKGLYQQKNARTVLTALPLLKEAGYRLDGQAVRSGFARVVE
;
A
#
# COMPACT_ATOMS: atom_id res chain seq x y z
N MET A 1 -1.52 0.39 2.25
CA MET A 1 -0.59 -0.75 2.46
C MET A 1 0.37 -0.44 3.59
N ALA A 2 0.52 -1.33 4.57
CA ALA A 2 1.46 -1.21 5.69
C ALA A 2 2.39 -2.43 5.76
N GLY A 3 3.40 -2.40 6.64
CA GLY A 3 4.36 -3.48 6.86
C GLY A 3 5.73 -2.95 7.22
N THR A 4 6.65 -3.81 7.60
CA THR A 4 8.04 -3.43 7.81
C THR A 4 8.78 -3.43 6.47
N ASN A 5 8.81 -4.57 5.79
CA ASN A 5 9.44 -4.75 4.48
C ASN A 5 8.40 -5.11 3.42
N GLY A 6 8.73 -4.94 2.14
CA GLY A 6 7.91 -5.36 1.01
C GLY A 6 6.74 -4.43 0.66
N LYS A 7 6.51 -3.35 1.41
CA LYS A 7 5.44 -2.38 1.09
C LYS A 7 5.55 -1.84 -0.33
N GLY A 8 6.71 -1.27 -0.67
CA GLY A 8 6.97 -0.71 -2.00
C GLY A 8 6.78 -1.76 -3.10
N SER A 9 7.41 -2.94 -2.98
CA SER A 9 7.28 -4.02 -3.96
C SER A 9 5.82 -4.42 -4.18
N CYS A 10 5.07 -4.66 -3.10
CA CYS A 10 3.63 -4.98 -3.21
C CYS A 10 2.83 -3.82 -3.81
N SER A 11 3.14 -2.57 -3.46
CA SER A 11 2.45 -1.38 -3.98
C SER A 11 2.69 -1.22 -5.48
N HIS A 12 3.94 -1.34 -5.93
CA HIS A 12 4.28 -1.27 -7.36
C HIS A 12 3.65 -2.42 -8.16
N THR A 13 3.72 -3.66 -7.64
CA THR A 13 3.10 -4.81 -8.29
C THR A 13 1.60 -4.62 -8.44
N LEU A 14 0.91 -4.22 -7.37
CA LEU A 14 -0.54 -4.01 -7.41
C LEU A 14 -0.91 -2.86 -8.37
N ALA A 15 -0.15 -1.75 -8.34
CA ALA A 15 -0.37 -0.64 -9.27
C ALA A 15 -0.16 -1.08 -10.73
N ALA A 16 0.86 -1.87 -11.03
CA ALA A 16 1.12 -2.40 -12.37
C ALA A 16 -0.03 -3.30 -12.85
N ILE A 17 -0.54 -4.21 -12.01
CA ILE A 17 -1.67 -5.07 -12.34
C ILE A 17 -2.92 -4.24 -12.66
N LEU A 18 -3.23 -3.23 -11.85
CA LEU A 18 -4.36 -2.35 -12.06
C LEU A 18 -4.21 -1.52 -13.34
N GLN A 19 -3.00 -1.06 -13.68
CA GLN A 19 -2.70 -0.38 -14.94
C GLN A 19 -2.91 -1.29 -16.16
N GLU A 20 -2.41 -2.53 -16.10
CA GLU A 20 -2.62 -3.52 -17.16
C GLU A 20 -4.10 -3.90 -17.33
N ALA A 21 -4.89 -3.79 -16.27
CA ALA A 21 -6.33 -3.94 -16.32
C ALA A 21 -7.07 -2.71 -16.90
N GLY A 22 -6.33 -1.66 -17.29
CA GLY A 22 -6.86 -0.47 -17.96
C GLY A 22 -7.30 0.66 -17.03
N TYR A 23 -7.03 0.58 -15.73
CA TYR A 23 -7.32 1.65 -14.78
C TYR A 23 -6.30 2.78 -14.84
N ARG A 24 -6.74 4.00 -14.57
CA ARG A 24 -5.87 5.14 -14.28
C ARG A 24 -5.49 5.06 -12.79
N VAL A 25 -4.25 4.69 -12.52
CA VAL A 25 -3.79 4.31 -11.18
C VAL A 25 -2.90 5.39 -10.59
N GLY A 26 -3.29 5.92 -9.43
CA GLY A 26 -2.41 6.69 -8.56
C GLY A 26 -1.56 5.75 -7.70
N LEU A 27 -0.28 6.04 -7.55
CA LEU A 27 0.63 5.32 -6.67
C LEU A 27 1.37 6.30 -5.78
N TYR A 28 1.22 6.12 -4.46
CA TYR A 28 1.95 6.88 -3.44
C TYR A 28 2.85 5.95 -2.65
N THR A 29 4.17 6.18 -2.71
CA THR A 29 5.20 5.35 -2.06
C THR A 29 6.24 6.20 -1.34
N SER A 30 7.04 5.58 -0.44
CA SER A 30 8.14 6.22 0.26
C SER A 30 9.20 5.21 0.74
N PRO A 31 10.47 5.64 0.87
CA PRO A 31 11.03 6.92 0.43
C PRO A 31 11.25 6.99 -1.09
N HIS A 32 11.71 8.11 -1.62
CA HIS A 32 12.28 8.24 -2.96
C HIS A 32 13.77 7.93 -2.93
N LEU A 33 14.33 7.57 -4.08
CA LEU A 33 15.76 7.26 -4.22
C LEU A 33 16.55 8.46 -4.75
N VAL A 34 16.06 9.14 -5.77
CA VAL A 34 16.74 10.24 -6.45
C VAL A 34 15.87 11.49 -6.51
N ASP A 35 14.64 11.36 -7.01
CA ASP A 35 13.74 12.48 -7.25
C ASP A 35 12.51 12.38 -6.31
N PHE A 36 12.22 13.46 -5.60
CA PHE A 36 11.02 13.59 -4.76
C PHE A 36 9.75 13.12 -5.48
N ARG A 37 9.61 13.42 -6.78
CA ARG A 37 8.42 13.11 -7.59
C ARG A 37 8.16 11.62 -7.76
N GLU A 38 9.16 10.77 -7.49
CA GLU A 38 9.00 9.30 -7.46
C GLU A 38 7.93 8.84 -6.48
N ARG A 39 7.70 9.64 -5.42
CA ARG A 39 6.71 9.32 -4.38
C ARG A 39 5.27 9.36 -4.87
N ILE A 40 4.99 10.13 -5.93
CA ILE A 40 3.64 10.40 -6.42
C ILE A 40 3.61 10.12 -7.91
N ARG A 41 2.97 9.06 -8.32
CA ARG A 41 2.91 8.64 -9.73
C ARG A 41 1.48 8.40 -10.17
N ILE A 42 1.20 8.66 -11.44
CA ILE A 42 -0.01 8.22 -12.13
C ILE A 42 0.41 7.42 -13.35
N ASN A 43 -0.05 6.17 -13.45
CA ASN A 43 0.32 5.23 -14.52
C ASN A 43 1.84 5.16 -14.74
N GLY A 44 2.61 5.07 -13.64
CA GLY A 44 4.07 5.00 -13.65
C GLY A 44 4.78 6.34 -13.88
N GLN A 45 4.09 7.38 -14.33
CA GLN A 45 4.68 8.70 -14.57
C GLN A 45 4.70 9.52 -13.26
N PRO A 46 5.87 10.07 -12.86
CA PRO A 46 5.95 10.92 -11.68
C PRO A 46 5.13 12.20 -11.86
N ILE A 47 4.68 12.76 -10.73
CA ILE A 47 3.98 14.05 -10.68
C ILE A 47 4.79 15.13 -11.41
N PRO A 48 4.18 15.96 -12.28
CA PRO A 48 4.88 17.04 -12.96
C PRO A 48 5.45 18.06 -11.98
N GLU A 49 6.64 18.58 -12.29
CA GLU A 49 7.30 19.61 -11.47
C GLU A 49 6.43 20.86 -11.34
N GLU A 50 5.78 21.26 -12.41
CA GLU A 50 4.89 22.41 -12.45
C GLU A 50 3.68 22.21 -11.52
N TYR A 51 3.20 20.97 -11.34
CA TYR A 51 2.13 20.70 -10.38
C TYR A 51 2.63 20.87 -8.95
N VAL A 52 3.83 20.37 -8.64
CA VAL A 52 4.44 20.52 -7.31
C VAL A 52 4.60 21.99 -6.95
N ILE A 53 5.18 22.78 -7.86
CA ILE A 53 5.37 24.23 -7.67
C ILE A 53 4.03 24.90 -7.44
N ARG A 54 3.05 24.68 -8.32
CA ARG A 54 1.71 25.27 -8.23
C ARG A 54 1.00 24.92 -6.93
N PHE A 55 1.07 23.66 -6.50
CA PHE A 55 0.46 23.22 -5.24
C PHE A 55 1.07 23.98 -4.05
N VAL A 56 2.39 24.06 -3.99
CA VAL A 56 3.08 24.77 -2.89
C VAL A 56 2.71 26.24 -2.88
N GLU A 57 2.70 26.92 -4.04
CA GLU A 57 2.37 28.33 -4.15
C GLU A 57 0.92 28.61 -3.77
N GLN A 58 -0.02 27.81 -4.24
CA GLN A 58 -1.45 28.03 -4.01
C GLN A 58 -1.89 27.70 -2.58
N GLU A 59 -1.34 26.62 -2.00
CA GLU A 59 -1.79 26.14 -0.70
C GLU A 59 -0.90 26.62 0.46
N ARG A 60 0.17 27.37 0.17
CA ARG A 60 1.13 27.87 1.16
C ARG A 60 0.48 28.61 2.31
N GLY A 61 -0.46 29.52 2.00
CA GLY A 61 -1.17 30.30 3.01
C GLY A 61 -2.03 29.47 3.94
N PHE A 62 -2.46 28.27 3.49
CA PHE A 62 -3.21 27.31 4.31
C PHE A 62 -2.29 26.46 5.19
N PHE A 63 -1.25 25.86 4.62
CA PHE A 63 -0.45 24.90 5.37
C PHE A 63 0.68 25.53 6.19
N GLU A 64 1.21 26.69 5.82
CA GLU A 64 2.34 27.32 6.53
C GLU A 64 2.05 27.56 8.02
N PRO A 65 0.88 28.05 8.44
CA PRO A 65 0.54 28.20 9.87
C PRO A 65 0.38 26.86 10.63
N LEU A 66 0.18 25.74 9.91
CA LEU A 66 0.00 24.42 10.50
C LEU A 66 1.32 23.70 10.74
N HIS A 67 2.41 24.20 10.17
CA HIS A 67 3.74 23.60 10.26
C HIS A 67 3.77 22.09 9.99
N PRO A 68 3.17 21.59 8.89
CA PRO A 68 3.13 20.16 8.61
C PRO A 68 4.54 19.61 8.43
N SER A 69 4.71 18.35 8.81
CA SER A 69 5.92 17.61 8.43
C SER A 69 6.01 17.45 6.92
N PHE A 70 7.20 17.18 6.42
CA PHE A 70 7.41 16.89 5.00
C PHE A 70 6.49 15.76 4.49
N PHE A 71 6.30 14.71 5.29
CA PHE A 71 5.47 13.59 4.89
C PHE A 71 3.97 13.94 4.87
N GLU A 72 3.48 14.71 5.83
CA GLU A 72 2.09 15.20 5.85
C GLU A 72 1.79 16.06 4.62
N LEU A 73 2.69 17.02 4.30
CA LEU A 73 2.51 17.88 3.13
C LEU A 73 2.55 17.07 1.83
N THR A 74 3.46 16.11 1.72
CA THR A 74 3.58 15.24 0.55
C THR A 74 2.34 14.35 0.38
N THR A 75 1.80 13.83 1.48
CA THR A 75 0.57 13.04 1.47
C THR A 75 -0.63 13.87 1.01
N ALA A 76 -0.78 15.10 1.52
CA ALA A 76 -1.82 16.02 1.09
C ALA A 76 -1.72 16.35 -0.41
N MET A 77 -0.49 16.61 -0.90
CA MET A 77 -0.22 16.84 -2.32
C MET A 77 -0.59 15.63 -3.18
N ALA A 78 -0.24 14.41 -2.75
CA ALA A 78 -0.57 13.19 -3.46
C ALA A 78 -2.08 13.00 -3.59
N PHE A 79 -2.83 13.15 -2.51
CA PHE A 79 -4.28 13.00 -2.52
C PHE A 79 -4.96 14.07 -3.38
N ARG A 80 -4.49 15.31 -3.31
CA ARG A 80 -4.99 16.39 -4.16
C ARG A 80 -4.71 16.13 -5.63
N TYR A 81 -3.49 15.72 -5.97
CA TYR A 81 -3.10 15.39 -7.34
C TYR A 81 -3.94 14.24 -7.91
N PHE A 82 -4.16 13.17 -7.15
CA PHE A 82 -4.99 12.06 -7.58
C PHE A 82 -6.45 12.46 -7.80
N ALA A 83 -6.97 13.34 -6.96
CA ALA A 83 -8.33 13.88 -7.12
C ALA A 83 -8.45 14.78 -8.36
N ASP A 84 -7.50 15.71 -8.56
CA ASP A 84 -7.50 16.62 -9.70
C ASP A 84 -7.37 15.86 -11.03
N GLU A 85 -6.54 14.80 -11.06
CA GLU A 85 -6.31 13.94 -12.21
C GLU A 85 -7.37 12.83 -12.35
N LYS A 86 -8.32 12.73 -11.43
CA LYS A 86 -9.44 11.78 -11.46
C LYS A 86 -8.98 10.34 -11.67
N VAL A 87 -8.02 9.88 -10.86
CA VAL A 87 -7.60 8.48 -10.91
C VAL A 87 -8.77 7.56 -10.55
N ASP A 88 -8.83 6.40 -11.21
CA ASP A 88 -9.88 5.39 -10.93
C ASP A 88 -9.63 4.69 -9.59
N VAL A 89 -8.36 4.52 -9.24
CA VAL A 89 -7.90 3.84 -8.03
C VAL A 89 -6.56 4.40 -7.59
N ALA A 90 -6.31 4.41 -6.27
CA ALA A 90 -5.02 4.77 -5.71
C ALA A 90 -4.46 3.64 -4.83
N VAL A 91 -3.20 3.30 -5.05
CA VAL A 91 -2.41 2.42 -4.18
C VAL A 91 -1.59 3.31 -3.26
N ILE A 92 -1.87 3.21 -1.95
CA ILE A 92 -1.30 4.11 -0.94
C ILE A 92 -0.41 3.31 0.01
N GLU A 93 0.86 3.64 0.06
CA GLU A 93 1.81 3.12 1.02
C GLU A 93 1.84 3.98 2.28
N VAL A 94 1.78 3.34 3.45
CA VAL A 94 1.96 3.96 4.77
C VAL A 94 3.44 4.34 4.95
N GLY A 95 3.70 5.55 5.43
CA GLY A 95 5.06 5.99 5.72
C GLY A 95 5.65 5.33 6.94
N LEU A 96 4.95 5.40 8.08
CA LEU A 96 5.42 4.84 9.35
C LEU A 96 4.26 4.28 10.19
N GLY A 97 4.43 3.06 10.68
CA GLY A 97 3.42 2.41 11.53
C GLY A 97 2.14 2.10 10.79
N GLY A 98 1.09 2.85 11.02
CA GLY A 98 -0.21 2.74 10.36
C GLY A 98 -1.30 3.53 11.10
N ARG A 99 -1.51 3.27 12.40
CA ARG A 99 -2.60 3.85 13.19
C ARG A 99 -2.61 5.39 13.16
N LEU A 100 -1.47 6.02 13.34
CA LEU A 100 -1.29 7.48 13.38
C LEU A 100 -0.65 8.04 12.11
N ASP A 101 -0.47 7.21 11.08
CA ASP A 101 0.08 7.67 9.81
C ASP A 101 -0.91 8.60 9.10
N CYS A 102 -0.43 9.69 8.52
CA CYS A 102 -1.28 10.69 7.85
C CYS A 102 -2.00 10.13 6.61
N THR A 103 -1.52 9.02 6.03
CA THR A 103 -2.25 8.31 4.97
C THR A 103 -3.50 7.59 5.49
N ASN A 104 -3.62 7.35 6.79
CA ASN A 104 -4.69 6.55 7.38
C ASN A 104 -6.05 7.25 7.49
N ILE A 105 -6.22 8.39 6.85
CA ILE A 105 -7.50 9.10 6.73
C ILE A 105 -8.43 8.47 5.68
N ILE A 106 -7.91 7.63 4.82
CA ILE A 106 -8.65 6.98 3.72
C ILE A 106 -9.54 5.84 4.20
N ARG A 107 -10.56 5.52 3.40
CA ARG A 107 -11.32 4.27 3.49
C ARG A 107 -10.98 3.41 2.27
N PRO A 108 -10.13 2.39 2.42
CA PRO A 108 -9.68 1.57 1.30
C PRO A 108 -10.71 0.48 0.95
N ASP A 109 -10.60 -0.09 -0.25
CA ASP A 109 -11.35 -1.29 -0.64
C ASP A 109 -10.72 -2.57 -0.07
N VAL A 110 -9.39 -2.57 0.08
CA VAL A 110 -8.63 -3.67 0.69
C VAL A 110 -7.46 -3.09 1.50
N CYS A 111 -7.26 -3.60 2.72
CA CYS A 111 -6.06 -3.35 3.51
C CYS A 111 -5.04 -4.45 3.29
N ILE A 112 -3.74 -4.10 3.20
CA ILE A 112 -2.67 -5.08 3.09
C ILE A 112 -1.58 -4.73 4.12
N ILE A 113 -1.15 -5.75 4.89
CA ILE A 113 -0.01 -5.65 5.82
C ILE A 113 0.98 -6.74 5.42
N THR A 114 2.16 -6.35 4.93
CA THR A 114 3.11 -7.30 4.31
C THR A 114 3.78 -8.21 5.33
N ASN A 115 4.50 -7.64 6.28
CA ASN A 115 5.13 -8.37 7.37
C ASN A 115 5.41 -7.47 8.59
N ILE A 116 5.83 -8.09 9.68
CA ILE A 116 6.27 -7.41 10.90
C ILE A 116 7.68 -7.87 11.24
N SER A 117 8.58 -6.92 11.39
CA SER A 117 9.90 -7.10 12.00
C SER A 117 10.28 -5.88 12.82
N PHE A 118 11.34 -5.99 13.60
CA PHE A 118 11.82 -4.86 14.39
C PHE A 118 12.31 -3.73 13.47
N ASP A 119 11.67 -2.59 13.56
CA ASP A 119 12.01 -1.37 12.86
C ASP A 119 11.38 -0.18 13.59
N HIS A 120 12.06 0.96 13.58
CA HIS A 120 11.58 2.17 14.25
C HIS A 120 11.06 1.94 15.68
N THR A 121 11.74 1.10 16.46
CA THR A 121 11.28 0.65 17.78
C THR A 121 11.05 1.79 18.77
N GLN A 122 11.75 2.90 18.61
CA GLN A 122 11.57 4.14 19.40
C GLN A 122 10.17 4.77 19.20
N PHE A 123 9.47 4.49 18.08
CA PHE A 123 8.14 5.03 17.79
C PHE A 123 7.05 3.96 17.83
N LEU A 124 7.35 2.75 17.37
CA LEU A 124 6.36 1.69 17.18
C LEU A 124 6.30 0.69 18.36
N GLY A 125 7.26 0.79 19.28
CA GLY A 125 7.38 -0.10 20.41
C GLY A 125 8.48 -1.15 20.25
N ASP A 126 8.80 -1.80 21.34
CA ASP A 126 9.95 -2.69 21.54
C ASP A 126 9.62 -4.18 21.41
N THR A 127 8.40 -4.52 20.96
CA THR A 127 7.96 -5.90 20.71
C THR A 127 7.27 -6.02 19.35
N LEU A 128 7.33 -7.20 18.74
CA LEU A 128 6.62 -7.48 17.48
C LEU A 128 5.12 -7.27 17.61
N ALA A 129 4.53 -7.60 18.76
CA ALA A 129 3.10 -7.38 19.03
C ALA A 129 2.73 -5.89 19.03
N LYS A 130 3.54 -5.01 19.64
CA LYS A 130 3.32 -3.56 19.62
C LYS A 130 3.42 -3.00 18.20
N ILE A 131 4.45 -3.38 17.46
CA ILE A 131 4.64 -2.97 16.06
C ILE A 131 3.46 -3.44 15.20
N ALA A 132 3.01 -4.69 15.41
CA ALA A 132 1.82 -5.23 14.73
C ALA A 132 0.57 -4.41 15.07
N GLY A 133 0.38 -4.01 16.32
CA GLY A 133 -0.73 -3.16 16.76
C GLY A 133 -0.78 -1.82 16.05
N GLU A 134 0.37 -1.14 15.91
CA GLU A 134 0.46 0.12 15.17
C GLU A 134 0.13 -0.07 13.66
N LYS A 135 0.62 -1.15 13.04
CA LYS A 135 0.33 -1.43 11.64
C LYS A 135 -1.11 -1.91 11.43
N ALA A 136 -1.67 -2.67 12.37
CA ALA A 136 -3.08 -3.08 12.38
C ALA A 136 -4.05 -1.89 12.46
N GLY A 137 -3.57 -0.72 12.84
CA GLY A 137 -4.36 0.53 12.83
C GLY A 137 -4.91 0.93 11.46
N ILE A 138 -4.41 0.38 10.36
CA ILE A 138 -4.99 0.60 9.03
C ILE A 138 -6.24 -0.27 8.76
N ILE A 139 -6.51 -1.29 9.56
CA ILE A 139 -7.67 -2.17 9.41
C ILE A 139 -8.94 -1.38 9.75
N LYS A 140 -9.83 -1.24 8.78
CA LYS A 140 -11.07 -0.46 8.88
C LYS A 140 -12.28 -1.36 9.02
N SER A 141 -13.36 -0.80 9.61
CA SER A 141 -14.59 -1.54 9.84
C SER A 141 -15.18 -2.13 8.54
N GLY A 142 -15.36 -3.44 8.51
CA GLY A 142 -15.94 -4.18 7.40
C GLY A 142 -15.07 -4.26 6.14
N ILE A 143 -13.85 -3.73 6.16
CA ILE A 143 -12.94 -3.76 5.00
C ILE A 143 -12.03 -4.98 5.09
N PRO A 144 -11.93 -5.82 4.04
CA PRO A 144 -11.06 -6.98 4.07
C PRO A 144 -9.59 -6.59 4.23
N VAL A 145 -8.86 -7.42 4.99
CA VAL A 145 -7.42 -7.24 5.20
C VAL A 145 -6.66 -8.50 4.85
N VAL A 146 -5.56 -8.33 4.11
CA VAL A 146 -4.58 -9.38 3.81
C VAL A 146 -3.35 -9.17 4.67
N ILE A 147 -2.93 -10.22 5.37
CA ILE A 147 -1.68 -10.28 6.12
C ILE A 147 -0.71 -11.18 5.36
N GLY A 148 0.45 -10.64 4.95
CA GLY A 148 1.44 -11.36 4.16
C GLY A 148 2.16 -12.44 4.96
N GLU A 149 2.76 -12.05 6.08
CA GLU A 149 3.49 -12.96 6.97
C GLU A 149 3.10 -12.73 8.42
N THR A 150 3.09 -13.80 9.21
CA THR A 150 2.80 -13.75 10.63
C THR A 150 3.88 -14.45 11.47
N THR A 151 3.90 -14.13 12.76
CA THR A 151 4.61 -14.88 13.80
C THR A 151 3.62 -15.25 14.92
N PRO A 152 3.97 -16.16 15.84
CA PRO A 152 3.12 -16.45 16.98
C PRO A 152 2.74 -15.22 17.80
N GLU A 153 3.61 -14.18 17.82
CA GLU A 153 3.36 -12.94 18.58
C GLU A 153 2.47 -11.95 17.82
N THR A 154 2.49 -11.95 16.49
CA THR A 154 1.80 -10.94 15.67
C THR A 154 0.41 -11.39 15.23
N LYS A 155 0.21 -12.69 14.95
CA LYS A 155 -1.06 -13.24 14.46
C LYS A 155 -2.25 -12.95 15.37
N PRO A 156 -2.15 -13.12 16.73
CA PRO A 156 -3.24 -12.80 17.65
C PRO A 156 -3.67 -11.32 17.57
N VAL A 157 -2.70 -10.40 17.40
CA VAL A 157 -2.97 -8.96 17.30
C VAL A 157 -3.84 -8.63 16.08
N PHE A 158 -3.54 -9.23 14.95
CA PHE A 158 -4.32 -9.04 13.72
C PHE A 158 -5.72 -9.64 13.83
N LEU A 159 -5.83 -10.85 14.42
CA LEU A 159 -7.12 -11.50 14.64
C LEU A 159 -8.03 -10.67 15.57
N GLU A 160 -7.50 -10.18 16.70
CA GLU A 160 -8.23 -9.32 17.63
C GLU A 160 -8.70 -8.03 16.94
N LYS A 161 -7.81 -7.37 16.18
CA LYS A 161 -8.16 -6.15 15.46
C LYS A 161 -9.23 -6.39 14.40
N ALA A 162 -9.11 -7.46 13.62
CA ALA A 162 -10.08 -7.84 12.60
C ALA A 162 -11.45 -8.15 13.23
N GLN A 163 -11.48 -8.89 14.33
CA GLN A 163 -12.69 -9.18 15.08
C GLN A 163 -13.37 -7.90 15.60
N THR A 164 -12.59 -7.01 16.21
CA THR A 164 -13.10 -5.75 16.79
C THR A 164 -13.68 -4.82 15.72
N THR A 165 -13.12 -4.84 14.51
CA THR A 165 -13.58 -4.00 13.40
C THR A 165 -14.59 -4.71 12.49
N GLY A 166 -14.87 -6.00 12.71
CA GLY A 166 -15.69 -6.81 11.79
C GLY A 166 -15.07 -6.95 10.41
N ALA A 167 -13.74 -6.83 10.28
CA ALA A 167 -13.01 -6.92 9.03
C ALA A 167 -12.76 -8.39 8.67
N PRO A 168 -13.11 -8.84 7.44
CA PRO A 168 -12.63 -10.13 6.94
C PRO A 168 -11.11 -10.16 6.88
N ILE A 169 -10.48 -11.20 7.42
CA ILE A 169 -9.02 -11.33 7.47
C ILE A 169 -8.56 -12.55 6.70
N TYR A 170 -7.49 -12.39 5.92
CA TYR A 170 -6.90 -13.42 5.07
C TYR A 170 -5.39 -13.46 5.31
N PHE A 171 -4.85 -14.65 5.51
CA PHE A 171 -3.42 -14.86 5.68
C PHE A 171 -2.83 -15.42 4.39
N ALA A 172 -1.90 -14.67 3.78
CA ALA A 172 -1.30 -15.08 2.51
C ALA A 172 -0.48 -16.37 2.64
N GLU A 173 0.09 -16.63 3.83
CA GLU A 173 0.82 -17.88 4.11
C GLU A 173 -0.07 -19.13 4.08
N GLU A 174 -1.38 -18.97 4.30
CA GLU A 174 -2.38 -20.04 4.30
C GLU A 174 -3.07 -20.18 2.93
N ASN A 175 -2.72 -19.32 1.97
CA ASN A 175 -3.32 -19.34 0.64
C ASN A 175 -2.53 -20.26 -0.29
N ASP A 176 -2.98 -21.51 -0.42
CA ASP A 176 -2.42 -22.51 -1.33
C ASP A 176 -3.02 -22.45 -2.75
N ARG A 177 -3.80 -21.43 -3.07
CA ARG A 177 -4.44 -21.30 -4.37
C ARG A 177 -3.42 -20.93 -5.44
N GLU A 178 -3.22 -21.83 -6.40
CA GLU A 178 -2.53 -21.57 -7.66
C GLU A 178 -3.50 -20.93 -8.68
N ASP A 179 -4.17 -19.84 -8.30
CA ASP A 179 -5.12 -19.17 -9.19
C ASP A 179 -4.46 -18.60 -10.46
N TYR A 180 -3.13 -18.46 -10.45
CA TYR A 180 -2.34 -17.90 -11.54
C TYR A 180 -1.06 -18.70 -11.77
N PRO A 181 -1.13 -19.93 -12.34
CA PRO A 181 0.06 -20.73 -12.61
C PRO A 181 0.96 -20.04 -13.64
N GLY A 182 2.28 -20.16 -13.44
CA GLY A 182 3.27 -19.65 -14.39
C GLY A 182 3.51 -18.13 -14.34
N ILE A 183 3.21 -17.47 -13.22
CA ILE A 183 3.65 -16.09 -13.02
C ILE A 183 5.17 -16.06 -12.87
N GLU A 184 5.84 -15.45 -13.82
CA GLU A 184 7.26 -15.12 -13.73
C GLU A 184 7.42 -13.82 -12.93
N TYR A 185 8.24 -13.87 -11.88
CA TYR A 185 8.58 -12.70 -11.09
C TYR A 185 9.88 -12.13 -11.63
N GLU A 186 9.88 -10.89 -12.15
CA GLU A 186 11.13 -10.20 -12.50
C GLU A 186 12.00 -9.97 -11.27
N LEU A 187 11.38 -9.72 -10.13
CA LEU A 187 12.06 -9.53 -8.86
C LEU A 187 12.52 -10.88 -8.27
N LYS A 188 13.82 -11.17 -8.34
CA LYS A 188 14.42 -12.41 -7.86
C LYS A 188 14.71 -12.34 -6.36
N GLY A 189 14.24 -13.35 -5.61
CA GLY A 189 14.52 -13.52 -4.17
C GLY A 189 13.37 -14.18 -3.41
N LEU A 190 13.66 -14.89 -2.33
CA LEU A 190 12.65 -15.58 -1.52
C LEU A 190 11.60 -14.65 -0.93
N TYR A 191 11.99 -13.43 -0.56
CA TYR A 191 11.08 -12.41 -0.05
C TYR A 191 10.09 -11.90 -1.12
N GLN A 192 10.47 -11.93 -2.41
CA GLN A 192 9.58 -11.52 -3.49
C GLN A 192 8.47 -12.55 -3.74
N GLN A 193 8.73 -13.83 -3.53
CA GLN A 193 7.68 -14.85 -3.58
C GLN A 193 6.60 -14.61 -2.50
N LYS A 194 7.02 -14.18 -1.29
CA LYS A 194 6.10 -13.83 -0.21
C LYS A 194 5.30 -12.56 -0.55
N ASN A 195 5.96 -11.53 -1.08
CA ASN A 195 5.30 -10.32 -1.54
C ASN A 195 4.27 -10.62 -2.64
N ALA A 196 4.65 -11.46 -3.60
CA ALA A 196 3.76 -11.88 -4.68
C ALA A 196 2.53 -12.64 -4.14
N ARG A 197 2.73 -13.62 -3.23
CA ARG A 197 1.63 -14.32 -2.59
C ARG A 197 0.69 -13.36 -1.86
N THR A 198 1.24 -12.33 -1.20
CA THR A 198 0.45 -11.29 -0.54
C THR A 198 -0.43 -10.53 -1.53
N VAL A 199 0.14 -10.11 -2.67
CA VAL A 199 -0.61 -9.43 -3.74
C VAL A 199 -1.67 -10.36 -4.34
N LEU A 200 -1.30 -11.60 -4.69
CA LEU A 200 -2.23 -12.60 -5.26
C LEU A 200 -3.42 -12.87 -4.34
N THR A 201 -3.20 -12.89 -3.02
CA THR A 201 -4.28 -13.07 -2.04
C THR A 201 -5.24 -11.86 -2.02
N ALA A 202 -4.77 -10.67 -2.38
CA ALA A 202 -5.61 -9.47 -2.44
C ALA A 202 -6.47 -9.38 -3.72
N LEU A 203 -6.05 -10.02 -4.84
CA LEU A 203 -6.75 -9.88 -6.13
C LEU A 203 -8.21 -10.36 -6.13
N PRO A 204 -8.57 -11.52 -5.53
CA PRO A 204 -9.97 -11.92 -5.41
C PRO A 204 -10.83 -10.90 -4.67
N LEU A 205 -10.29 -10.31 -3.60
CA LEU A 205 -10.97 -9.30 -2.80
C LEU A 205 -11.22 -8.00 -3.59
N LEU A 206 -10.27 -7.60 -4.43
CA LEU A 206 -10.46 -6.49 -5.36
C LEU A 206 -11.51 -6.81 -6.41
N LYS A 207 -11.57 -8.05 -6.93
CA LYS A 207 -12.65 -8.47 -7.84
C LYS A 207 -14.02 -8.40 -7.16
N GLU A 208 -14.13 -8.83 -5.91
CA GLU A 208 -15.34 -8.70 -5.10
C GLU A 208 -15.73 -7.24 -4.86
N ALA A 209 -14.76 -6.34 -4.74
CA ALA A 209 -14.95 -4.89 -4.66
C ALA A 209 -15.34 -4.25 -6.02
N GLY A 210 -15.40 -5.02 -7.11
CA GLY A 210 -15.86 -4.57 -8.43
C GLY A 210 -14.74 -4.31 -9.45
N TYR A 211 -13.48 -4.55 -9.11
CA TYR A 211 -12.37 -4.38 -10.06
C TYR A 211 -12.33 -5.52 -11.08
N ARG A 212 -12.15 -5.17 -12.36
CA ARG A 212 -12.01 -6.14 -13.46
C ARG A 212 -10.54 -6.48 -13.65
N LEU A 213 -10.12 -7.62 -13.12
CA LEU A 213 -8.74 -8.12 -13.17
C LEU A 213 -8.75 -9.49 -13.86
N ASP A 214 -8.36 -9.54 -15.12
CA ASP A 214 -8.21 -10.82 -15.83
C ASP A 214 -6.80 -11.41 -15.63
N GLY A 215 -6.64 -12.67 -16.05
CA GLY A 215 -5.36 -13.36 -15.88
C GLY A 215 -4.22 -12.76 -16.73
N GLN A 216 -4.56 -12.08 -17.84
CA GLN A 216 -3.56 -11.41 -18.67
C GLN A 216 -3.02 -10.17 -17.96
N ALA A 217 -3.90 -9.31 -17.44
CA ALA A 217 -3.51 -8.13 -16.68
C ALA A 217 -2.63 -8.48 -15.47
N VAL A 218 -2.98 -9.57 -14.77
CA VAL A 218 -2.18 -10.04 -13.64
C VAL A 218 -0.77 -10.46 -14.08
N ARG A 219 -0.65 -11.31 -15.11
CA ARG A 219 0.67 -11.74 -15.63
C ARG A 219 1.49 -10.56 -16.13
N SER A 220 0.91 -9.69 -16.94
CA SER A 220 1.59 -8.52 -17.48
C SER A 220 2.02 -7.55 -16.37
N GLY A 221 1.18 -7.36 -15.34
CA GLY A 221 1.50 -6.52 -14.21
C GLY A 221 2.70 -7.04 -13.41
N PHE A 222 2.76 -8.35 -13.15
CA PHE A 222 3.92 -8.95 -12.49
C PHE A 222 5.21 -8.84 -13.32
N ALA A 223 5.12 -8.98 -14.65
CA ALA A 223 6.27 -8.90 -15.56
C ALA A 223 6.81 -7.46 -15.76
N ARG A 224 6.02 -6.44 -15.40
CA ARG A 224 6.37 -5.02 -15.60
C ARG A 224 6.85 -4.31 -14.34
N VAL A 225 6.93 -4.99 -13.21
CA VAL A 225 7.39 -4.35 -11.97
C VAL A 225 8.89 -4.10 -12.07
N VAL A 226 9.24 -2.87 -12.45
CA VAL A 226 10.59 -2.34 -12.38
C VAL A 226 10.68 -1.53 -11.08
N GLU A 227 11.69 -1.80 -10.26
CA GLU A 227 12.00 -1.01 -9.08
C GLU A 227 12.52 0.39 -9.42
#